data_ec12ed7832f2f6ee3bf14349ca426253
#
_entry.id   ec12ed7832f2f6ee3bf14349ca426253
#
_cell.length_a   1.000
_cell.length_b   1.000
_cell.length_c   1.000
_cell.angle_alpha   90.00
_cell.angle_beta   90.00
_cell.angle_gamma   90.00
#
_symmetry.space_group_name_H-M   'P 1'
#
loop_
_entity.id
_entity.type
_entity.pdbx_description
1 polymer ?
#
loop_
_entity_poly.entity_id
_entity_poly.type
_entity_poly.pdbx_seq_one_letter_code
_entity_poly.pdbx_strand_id
1 'polypeptide(L)'
;CSDSNFMLEPVDEVIETPDEPFSQTFWFDENPRLEQDGNGYYHLNIDTTNWQTLHRLSGSIVDSATNQPVVSCRVEWESSHYWTLGDTLGFWVRQGLTDDLEWVSYDTSYVVGFDGQEVPTINPASYSNSDGEVNTMIAPVQSMIGDTMTIWYSWGGWYTEWETDSIKIILK
;
A
#
# COMPACT_ATOMS: atom_id res chain seq x y z
N CYS A 1 -6.88 13.66 5.40
CA CYS A 1 -6.81 14.64 4.31
C CYS A 1 -6.73 16.05 4.88
N SER A 2 -5.70 16.77 4.54
CA SER A 2 -5.55 18.16 4.96
C SER A 2 -6.26 19.08 3.96
N ASP A 3 -7.09 19.97 4.47
CA ASP A 3 -7.62 21.08 3.70
C ASP A 3 -6.63 22.25 3.79
N SER A 4 -5.84 22.45 2.75
CA SER A 4 -4.82 23.50 2.71
C SER A 4 -5.43 24.91 2.67
N ASN A 5 -6.69 25.06 2.30
CA ASN A 5 -7.37 26.34 2.25
C ASN A 5 -7.83 26.82 3.64
N PHE A 6 -7.94 25.90 4.56
CA PHE A 6 -8.41 26.16 5.92
C PHE A 6 -7.50 27.12 6.70
N MET A 7 -6.21 27.08 6.42
CA MET A 7 -5.18 27.83 7.16
C MET A 7 -5.01 29.27 6.68
N LEU A 8 -5.62 29.68 5.57
CA LEU A 8 -5.31 30.92 4.87
C LEU A 8 -6.37 32.01 4.99
N GLU A 9 -7.54 31.70 5.50
CA GLU A 9 -8.60 32.70 5.66
C GLU A 9 -8.71 33.16 7.11
N PRO A 10 -8.65 34.48 7.36
CA PRO A 10 -8.99 34.99 8.67
C PRO A 10 -10.45 34.73 8.95
N VAL A 11 -10.71 33.96 9.96
CA VAL A 11 -12.06 33.52 10.29
C VAL A 11 -12.72 34.56 11.19
N ASP A 12 -13.44 35.47 10.58
CA ASP A 12 -14.41 36.32 11.29
C ASP A 12 -15.83 35.71 11.25
N GLU A 13 -15.99 34.58 10.60
CA GLU A 13 -17.27 33.92 10.48
C GLU A 13 -17.30 32.60 11.26
N VAL A 14 -18.46 32.30 11.82
CA VAL A 14 -18.70 31.00 12.44
C VAL A 14 -18.54 29.95 11.35
N ILE A 15 -17.50 29.14 11.47
CA ILE A 15 -17.35 27.95 10.65
C ILE A 15 -18.48 27.03 11.07
N GLU A 16 -19.51 26.95 10.25
CA GLU A 16 -20.47 25.89 10.38
C GLU A 16 -19.74 24.57 10.14
N THR A 17 -19.61 23.77 11.18
CA THR A 17 -19.25 22.37 11.01
C THR A 17 -20.30 21.78 10.08
N PRO A 18 -19.91 21.20 8.94
CA PRO A 18 -20.88 20.57 8.07
C PRO A 18 -21.67 19.54 8.90
N ASP A 19 -22.98 19.56 8.79
CA ASP A 19 -23.88 18.65 9.52
C ASP A 19 -23.61 17.17 9.20
N GLU A 20 -22.89 16.89 8.14
CA GLU A 20 -22.45 15.55 7.74
C GLU A 20 -20.93 15.55 7.56
N PRO A 21 -20.22 14.53 8.11
CA PRO A 21 -18.80 14.38 7.87
C PRO A 21 -18.57 14.20 6.36
N PHE A 22 -17.48 14.79 5.86
CA PHE A 22 -17.04 14.56 4.49
C PHE A 22 -16.81 13.07 4.29
N SER A 23 -17.54 12.49 3.36
CA SER A 23 -17.35 11.11 2.97
C SER A 23 -16.40 11.05 1.79
N GLN A 24 -15.42 10.16 1.86
CA GLN A 24 -14.44 9.94 0.81
C GLN A 24 -14.56 8.51 0.32
N THR A 25 -14.46 8.31 -0.97
CA THR A 25 -14.49 7.00 -1.59
C THR A 25 -13.10 6.64 -2.11
N PHE A 26 -12.65 5.47 -1.77
CA PHE A 26 -11.41 4.88 -2.26
C PHE A 26 -11.73 3.73 -3.21
N TRP A 27 -11.00 3.64 -4.32
CA TRP A 27 -11.02 2.46 -5.18
C TRP A 27 -9.61 2.18 -5.72
N PHE A 28 -9.35 0.90 -6.01
CA PHE A 28 -8.13 0.49 -6.66
C PHE A 28 -8.18 0.77 -8.15
N ASP A 29 -7.08 1.27 -8.69
CA ASP A 29 -6.90 1.41 -10.12
C ASP A 29 -6.64 0.04 -10.76
N GLU A 30 -7.05 -0.11 -12.01
CA GLU A 30 -6.70 -1.28 -12.79
C GLU A 30 -5.19 -1.42 -12.89
N ASN A 31 -4.69 -2.58 -12.51
CA ASN A 31 -3.28 -2.90 -12.63
C ASN A 31 -3.14 -4.16 -13.47
N PRO A 32 -2.43 -4.12 -14.61
CA PRO A 32 -2.28 -5.28 -15.48
C PRO A 32 -1.54 -6.45 -14.83
N ARG A 33 -0.85 -6.21 -13.71
CA ARG A 33 -0.19 -7.27 -12.92
C ARG A 33 -1.06 -7.88 -11.84
N LEU A 34 -2.20 -7.27 -11.54
CA LEU A 34 -3.14 -7.70 -10.53
C LEU A 34 -4.49 -7.97 -11.19
N GLU A 35 -4.71 -9.21 -11.56
CA GLU A 35 -5.99 -9.64 -12.10
C GLU A 35 -6.95 -9.99 -10.98
N GLN A 36 -8.15 -9.45 -11.02
CA GLN A 36 -9.20 -9.80 -10.08
C GLN A 36 -10.03 -10.96 -10.64
N ASP A 37 -10.24 -11.98 -9.82
CA ASP A 37 -11.10 -13.11 -10.19
C ASP A 37 -12.58 -12.84 -9.91
N GLY A 38 -13.44 -13.78 -10.26
CA GLY A 38 -14.89 -13.66 -10.05
C GLY A 38 -15.32 -13.65 -8.58
N ASN A 39 -14.43 -13.98 -7.65
CA ASN A 39 -14.67 -13.98 -6.21
C ASN A 39 -14.13 -12.72 -5.51
N GLY A 40 -13.54 -11.79 -6.26
CA GLY A 40 -12.97 -10.56 -5.74
C GLY A 40 -11.54 -10.68 -5.23
N TYR A 41 -10.89 -11.82 -5.41
CA TYR A 41 -9.46 -11.99 -5.08
C TYR A 41 -8.58 -11.49 -6.21
N TYR A 42 -7.52 -10.77 -5.84
CA TYR A 42 -6.47 -10.39 -6.78
C TYR A 42 -5.45 -11.51 -6.89
N HIS A 43 -4.87 -11.67 -8.06
CA HIS A 43 -3.81 -12.63 -8.33
C HIS A 43 -2.54 -11.90 -8.73
N LEU A 44 -1.44 -12.19 -8.06
CA LEU A 44 -0.13 -11.62 -8.36
C LEU A 44 0.84 -12.74 -8.68
N ASN A 45 1.38 -12.73 -9.89
CA ASN A 45 2.48 -13.60 -10.26
C ASN A 45 3.80 -12.99 -9.81
N ILE A 46 4.48 -13.68 -8.90
CA ILE A 46 5.82 -13.30 -8.47
C ILE A 46 6.80 -13.86 -9.50
N ASP A 47 7.40 -12.97 -10.28
CA ASP A 47 8.36 -13.39 -11.29
C ASP A 47 9.65 -13.83 -10.61
N THR A 48 9.95 -15.11 -10.71
CA THR A 48 11.15 -15.72 -10.13
C THR A 48 12.41 -15.48 -10.96
N THR A 49 12.25 -15.02 -12.20
CA THR A 49 13.37 -14.74 -13.11
C THR A 49 13.81 -13.29 -13.10
N ASN A 50 12.92 -12.39 -12.73
CA ASN A 50 13.19 -10.97 -12.55
C ASN A 50 13.28 -10.65 -11.06
N TRP A 51 14.23 -9.83 -10.71
CA TRP A 51 14.57 -9.43 -9.35
C TRP A 51 13.61 -8.43 -8.73
N GLN A 52 12.51 -8.17 -9.41
CA GLN A 52 11.52 -7.22 -8.96
C GLN A 52 10.68 -7.83 -7.84
N THR A 53 11.10 -7.54 -6.62
CA THR A 53 10.36 -7.89 -5.41
C THR A 53 9.30 -6.87 -5.04
N LEU A 54 9.35 -5.67 -5.65
CA LEU A 54 8.43 -4.57 -5.38
C LEU A 54 7.33 -4.51 -6.42
N HIS A 55 6.10 -4.48 -5.95
CA HIS A 55 4.92 -4.35 -6.79
C HIS A 55 4.10 -3.15 -6.34
N ARG A 56 3.72 -2.30 -7.28
CA ARG A 56 2.94 -1.10 -6.99
C ARG A 56 1.46 -1.44 -6.82
N LEU A 57 0.86 -0.91 -5.77
CA LEU A 57 -0.58 -0.79 -5.63
C LEU A 57 -0.96 0.67 -5.79
N SER A 58 -1.93 0.93 -6.65
CA SER A 58 -2.42 2.28 -6.92
C SER A 58 -3.92 2.35 -6.66
N GLY A 59 -4.34 3.48 -6.12
CA GLY A 59 -5.74 3.75 -5.90
C GLY A 59 -6.05 5.23 -6.06
N SER A 60 -7.31 5.57 -6.05
CA SER A 60 -7.80 6.93 -6.19
C SER A 60 -8.79 7.25 -5.10
N ILE A 61 -8.70 8.47 -4.57
CA ILE A 61 -9.59 8.97 -3.53
C ILE A 61 -10.34 10.18 -4.06
N VAL A 62 -11.65 10.13 -3.96
CA VAL A 62 -12.53 11.23 -4.33
C VAL A 62 -13.45 11.58 -3.17
N ASP A 63 -13.88 12.83 -3.16
CA ASP A 63 -14.98 13.28 -2.33
C ASP A 63 -16.29 12.64 -2.85
N SER A 64 -17.01 11.98 -1.96
CA SER A 64 -18.22 11.23 -2.34
C SER A 64 -19.36 12.13 -2.78
N ALA A 65 -19.39 13.39 -2.32
CA ALA A 65 -20.43 14.34 -2.65
C ALA A 65 -20.18 15.05 -3.99
N THR A 66 -18.93 15.45 -4.24
CA THR A 66 -18.56 16.26 -5.41
C THR A 66 -17.88 15.46 -6.52
N ASN A 67 -17.43 14.26 -6.21
CA ASN A 67 -16.63 13.40 -7.10
C ASN A 67 -15.30 14.04 -7.54
N GLN A 68 -14.82 15.00 -6.76
CA GLN A 68 -13.54 15.66 -7.01
C GLN A 68 -12.38 14.92 -6.31
N PRO A 69 -11.18 14.93 -6.90
CA PRO A 69 -10.01 14.33 -6.30
C PRO A 69 -9.71 14.94 -4.91
N VAL A 70 -9.34 14.10 -3.97
CA VAL A 70 -8.91 14.54 -2.65
C VAL A 70 -7.39 14.56 -2.60
N VAL A 71 -6.84 15.73 -2.34
CA VAL A 71 -5.38 15.97 -2.33
C VAL A 71 -4.84 15.81 -0.92
N SER A 72 -3.63 15.26 -0.81
CA SER A 72 -2.91 15.07 0.46
C SER A 72 -3.68 14.24 1.49
N CYS A 73 -4.52 13.35 1.02
CA CYS A 73 -5.19 12.39 1.88
C CYS A 73 -4.19 11.31 2.32
N ARG A 74 -4.07 11.13 3.63
CA ARG A 74 -3.24 10.07 4.18
C ARG A 74 -3.94 8.72 4.05
N VAL A 75 -3.21 7.75 3.54
CA VAL A 75 -3.63 6.34 3.54
C VAL A 75 -2.62 5.54 4.34
N GLU A 76 -3.10 4.81 5.30
CA GLU A 76 -2.30 3.88 6.09
C GLU A 76 -2.52 2.47 5.56
N TRP A 77 -1.42 1.74 5.37
CA TRP A 77 -1.41 0.41 4.79
C TRP A 77 -0.85 -0.59 5.77
N GLU A 78 -1.45 -1.74 5.80
CA GLU A 78 -0.97 -2.88 6.59
C GLU A 78 -1.10 -4.17 5.78
N SER A 79 -0.13 -5.06 5.92
CA SER A 79 -0.11 -6.37 5.29
C SER A 79 -0.19 -7.46 6.33
N SER A 80 -0.77 -8.60 5.97
CA SER A 80 -0.78 -9.81 6.81
C SER A 80 0.57 -10.51 6.89
N HIS A 81 1.51 -10.17 6.00
CA HIS A 81 2.81 -10.82 5.89
C HIS A 81 3.92 -9.87 6.29
N TYR A 82 4.86 -10.38 7.07
CA TYR A 82 6.01 -9.64 7.58
C TYR A 82 7.29 -10.44 7.36
N TRP A 83 8.40 -9.73 7.17
CA TRP A 83 9.72 -10.34 7.24
C TRP A 83 10.22 -10.35 8.67
N THR A 84 10.85 -11.45 9.08
CA THR A 84 11.48 -11.52 10.39
C THR A 84 12.81 -10.76 10.40
N LEU A 85 13.06 -9.99 11.47
CA LEU A 85 14.33 -9.31 11.64
C LEU A 85 15.48 -10.30 11.77
N GLY A 86 16.58 -10.01 11.09
CA GLY A 86 17.75 -10.89 11.02
C GLY A 86 17.84 -11.70 9.74
N ASP A 87 16.73 -11.84 9.02
CA ASP A 87 16.72 -12.42 7.68
C ASP A 87 16.84 -11.31 6.65
N THR A 88 17.83 -11.39 5.82
CA THR A 88 17.96 -10.51 4.67
C THR A 88 17.37 -11.18 3.45
N LEU A 89 16.68 -10.41 2.61
CA LEU A 89 16.07 -10.92 1.38
C LEU A 89 17.08 -11.50 0.40
N GLY A 90 18.28 -11.03 0.49
CA GLY A 90 19.41 -11.46 -0.32
C GLY A 90 20.47 -10.36 -0.40
N PHE A 91 21.58 -10.69 -1.01
CA PHE A 91 22.67 -9.76 -1.25
C PHE A 91 23.41 -10.10 -2.55
N TRP A 92 24.09 -9.07 -3.06
CA TRP A 92 24.92 -9.22 -4.22
C TRP A 92 26.32 -9.68 -3.84
N VAL A 93 26.76 -10.74 -4.47
CA VAL A 93 28.13 -11.25 -4.31
C VAL A 93 28.87 -11.09 -5.61
N ARG A 94 30.06 -10.52 -5.53
CA ARG A 94 30.97 -10.48 -6.66
C ARG A 94 31.58 -11.87 -6.86
N GLN A 95 31.46 -12.40 -8.06
CA GLN A 95 32.03 -13.68 -8.43
C GLN A 95 33.52 -13.51 -8.81
N GLY A 96 34.41 -13.93 -7.90
CA GLY A 96 35.83 -13.94 -8.13
C GLY A 96 36.43 -12.57 -8.45
N LEU A 97 37.27 -12.51 -9.51
CA LEU A 97 37.90 -11.27 -9.99
C LEU A 97 37.14 -10.59 -11.13
N THR A 98 35.96 -11.11 -11.48
CA THR A 98 35.09 -10.52 -12.49
C THR A 98 34.17 -9.47 -11.87
N ASP A 99 33.68 -8.55 -12.69
CA ASP A 99 32.69 -7.57 -12.25
C ASP A 99 31.26 -8.16 -12.22
N ASP A 100 31.15 -9.45 -12.45
CA ASP A 100 29.87 -10.14 -12.41
C ASP A 100 29.37 -10.25 -10.96
N LEU A 101 28.15 -9.76 -10.76
CA LEU A 101 27.46 -9.82 -9.49
C LEU A 101 26.42 -10.95 -9.53
N GLU A 102 26.47 -11.84 -8.59
CA GLU A 102 25.47 -12.87 -8.39
C GLU A 102 24.58 -12.51 -7.21
N TRP A 103 23.27 -12.61 -7.41
CA TRP A 103 22.32 -12.47 -6.32
C TRP A 103 22.25 -13.75 -5.52
N VAL A 104 22.62 -13.69 -4.25
CA VAL A 104 22.42 -14.78 -3.31
C VAL A 104 21.21 -14.48 -2.47
N SER A 105 20.15 -15.24 -2.69
CA SER A 105 18.96 -15.17 -1.85
C SER A 105 19.17 -15.96 -0.56
N TYR A 106 18.75 -15.38 0.54
CA TYR A 106 18.59 -16.14 1.77
C TYR A 106 17.30 -16.96 1.73
N ASP A 107 17.27 -18.02 2.51
CA ASP A 107 15.98 -18.61 2.88
C ASP A 107 15.24 -17.57 3.72
N THR A 108 14.41 -16.80 3.05
CA THR A 108 13.66 -15.74 3.71
C THR A 108 12.60 -16.35 4.61
N SER A 109 12.77 -16.14 5.90
CA SER A 109 11.72 -16.38 6.87
C SER A 109 10.73 -15.25 6.83
N TYR A 110 9.47 -15.60 6.78
CA TYR A 110 8.38 -14.65 6.98
C TYR A 110 7.36 -15.24 7.94
N VAL A 111 6.58 -14.38 8.53
CA VAL A 111 5.46 -14.76 9.39
C VAL A 111 4.17 -14.15 8.88
N VAL A 112 3.07 -14.81 9.18
CA VAL A 112 1.73 -14.28 8.94
C VAL A 112 1.23 -13.66 10.24
N GLY A 113 0.88 -12.38 10.17
CA GLY A 113 0.52 -11.61 11.35
C GLY A 113 1.72 -10.96 12.04
N PHE A 114 1.47 -9.93 12.81
CA PHE A 114 2.50 -9.18 13.52
C PHE A 114 2.80 -9.81 14.90
N ASP A 115 4.06 -10.11 15.12
CA ASP A 115 4.55 -10.70 16.38
C ASP A 115 5.86 -10.02 16.86
N GLY A 116 5.85 -8.70 16.95
CA GLY A 116 6.91 -7.92 17.58
C GLY A 116 7.98 -7.40 16.62
N GLN A 117 9.07 -8.13 16.41
CA GLN A 117 10.25 -7.61 15.69
C GLN A 117 10.25 -7.96 14.20
N GLU A 118 9.18 -7.63 13.50
CA GLU A 118 9.01 -7.94 12.09
C GLU A 118 8.97 -6.66 11.25
N VAL A 119 9.36 -6.79 9.99
CA VAL A 119 9.30 -5.71 9.01
C VAL A 119 8.09 -5.92 8.12
N PRO A 120 7.20 -4.91 7.99
CA PRO A 120 6.04 -5.04 7.11
C PRO A 120 6.47 -5.18 5.65
N THR A 121 5.73 -5.99 4.90
CA THR A 121 5.94 -6.19 3.45
C THR A 121 5.31 -5.10 2.60
N ILE A 122 4.84 -4.04 3.21
CA ILE A 122 4.17 -2.91 2.55
C ILE A 122 4.65 -1.59 3.12
N ASN A 123 4.74 -0.56 2.30
CA ASN A 123 4.97 0.80 2.78
C ASN A 123 3.78 1.25 3.64
N PRO A 124 4.01 1.68 4.89
CA PRO A 124 2.93 1.85 5.85
C PRO A 124 2.06 3.08 5.61
N ALA A 125 2.55 4.08 4.89
CA ALA A 125 1.80 5.31 4.66
C ALA A 125 2.10 5.92 3.30
N SER A 126 1.09 6.50 2.70
CA SER A 126 1.20 7.29 1.48
C SER A 126 0.17 8.41 1.48
N TYR A 127 0.38 9.38 0.59
CA TYR A 127 -0.50 10.56 0.48
C TYR A 127 -0.98 10.69 -0.96
N SER A 128 -2.25 11.07 -1.13
CA SER A 128 -2.78 11.32 -2.45
C SER A 128 -2.18 12.58 -3.07
N ASN A 129 -1.98 12.53 -4.39
CA ASN A 129 -1.49 13.66 -5.17
C ASN A 129 -2.62 14.60 -5.62
N SER A 130 -2.31 15.56 -6.49
CA SER A 130 -3.27 16.52 -7.02
C SER A 130 -4.42 15.89 -7.81
N ASP A 131 -4.22 14.69 -8.33
CA ASP A 131 -5.24 13.93 -9.07
C ASP A 131 -6.00 12.94 -8.17
N GLY A 132 -5.71 12.97 -6.87
CA GLY A 132 -6.30 12.06 -5.89
C GLY A 132 -5.69 10.66 -5.91
N GLU A 133 -4.63 10.44 -6.68
CA GLU A 133 -3.95 9.15 -6.77
C GLU A 133 -3.06 8.91 -5.57
N VAL A 134 -3.12 7.70 -5.06
CA VAL A 134 -2.27 7.22 -3.98
C VAL A 134 -1.58 5.92 -4.37
N ASN A 135 -0.32 5.81 -4.04
CA ASN A 135 0.49 4.65 -4.38
C ASN A 135 1.18 4.09 -3.16
N THR A 136 1.29 2.78 -3.10
CA THR A 136 2.16 2.08 -2.17
C THR A 136 2.88 0.94 -2.87
N MET A 137 3.87 0.36 -2.20
CA MET A 137 4.62 -0.77 -2.73
C MET A 137 4.49 -1.94 -1.77
N ILE A 138 4.20 -3.11 -2.33
CA ILE A 138 4.27 -4.38 -1.60
C ILE A 138 5.50 -5.16 -2.07
N ALA A 139 6.07 -5.93 -1.16
CA ALA A 139 7.26 -6.70 -1.42
C ALA A 139 7.10 -8.17 -1.00
N PRO A 140 6.26 -8.92 -1.69
CA PRO A 140 6.17 -10.36 -1.48
C PRO A 140 7.44 -11.04 -1.96
N VAL A 141 7.82 -12.11 -1.30
CA VAL A 141 8.98 -12.92 -1.65
C VAL A 141 8.56 -14.29 -2.17
N GLN A 142 9.45 -14.94 -2.90
CA GLN A 142 9.19 -16.22 -3.55
C GLN A 142 8.67 -17.30 -2.60
N SER A 143 9.17 -17.32 -1.37
CA SER A 143 8.72 -18.29 -0.35
C SER A 143 7.27 -18.11 0.08
N MET A 144 6.64 -16.97 -0.25
CA MET A 144 5.21 -16.70 0.02
C MET A 144 4.29 -17.22 -1.09
N ILE A 145 4.83 -17.76 -2.17
CA ILE A 145 4.02 -18.33 -3.27
C ILE A 145 3.12 -19.43 -2.72
N GLY A 146 1.84 -19.33 -3.03
CA GLY A 146 0.80 -20.20 -2.50
C GLY A 146 0.00 -19.61 -1.36
N ASP A 147 0.50 -18.52 -0.74
CA ASP A 147 -0.21 -17.82 0.32
C ASP A 147 -1.20 -16.80 -0.24
N THR A 148 -2.15 -16.43 0.59
CA THR A 148 -3.06 -15.31 0.36
C THR A 148 -2.66 -14.18 1.28
N MET A 149 -2.17 -13.08 0.70
CA MET A 149 -1.80 -11.87 1.43
C MET A 149 -3.03 -10.97 1.57
N THR A 150 -3.33 -10.56 2.77
CA THR A 150 -4.36 -9.55 3.03
C THR A 150 -3.71 -8.19 3.21
N ILE A 151 -4.22 -7.21 2.49
CA ILE A 151 -3.81 -5.81 2.61
C ILE A 151 -4.99 -5.04 3.19
N TRP A 152 -4.78 -4.45 4.35
CA TRP A 152 -5.72 -3.50 4.94
C TRP A 152 -5.27 -2.09 4.61
N TYR A 153 -6.21 -1.24 4.32
CA TYR A 153 -5.94 0.17 4.07
C TYR A 153 -7.00 1.04 4.74
N SER A 154 -6.52 2.12 5.33
CA SER A 154 -7.36 3.09 6.03
C SER A 154 -7.09 4.46 5.46
N TRP A 155 -8.14 5.21 5.19
CA TRP A 155 -8.04 6.57 4.69
C TRP A 155 -8.95 7.50 5.46
N GLY A 156 -8.56 8.75 5.55
CA GLY A 156 -9.31 9.76 6.28
C GLY A 156 -8.50 11.01 6.55
N GLY A 157 -9.06 11.91 7.28
CA GLY A 157 -8.43 13.18 7.63
C GLY A 157 -9.10 13.87 8.81
N TRP A 158 -8.72 15.12 9.04
CA TRP A 158 -9.09 15.88 10.24
C TRP A 158 -10.61 16.08 10.40
N TYR A 159 -11.34 16.10 9.31
CA TYR A 159 -12.80 16.32 9.27
C TYR A 159 -13.59 15.14 8.74
N THR A 160 -12.91 14.02 8.50
CA THR A 160 -13.53 12.80 7.99
C THR A 160 -13.34 11.67 8.99
N GLU A 161 -14.30 10.78 9.07
CA GLU A 161 -14.09 9.54 9.77
C GLU A 161 -13.05 8.69 9.01
N TRP A 162 -12.21 7.99 9.76
CA TRP A 162 -11.32 7.01 9.16
C TRP A 162 -12.11 5.79 8.71
N GLU A 163 -11.98 5.50 7.44
CA GLU A 163 -12.57 4.31 6.84
C GLU A 163 -11.47 3.28 6.61
N THR A 164 -11.81 2.02 6.82
CA THR A 164 -10.90 0.89 6.63
C THR A 164 -11.54 -0.15 5.75
N ASP A 165 -10.78 -0.69 4.82
CA ASP A 165 -11.18 -1.79 3.97
C ASP A 165 -9.98 -2.71 3.72
N SER A 166 -10.20 -3.81 3.04
CA SER A 166 -9.14 -4.76 2.75
C SER A 166 -9.31 -5.42 1.39
N ILE A 167 -8.19 -5.83 0.83
CA ILE A 167 -8.14 -6.71 -0.34
C ILE A 167 -7.33 -7.95 -0.01
N LYS A 168 -7.56 -9.00 -0.77
CA LYS A 168 -6.79 -10.24 -0.70
C LYS A 168 -6.10 -10.50 -2.02
N ILE A 169 -4.82 -10.82 -1.93
CA ILE A 169 -3.96 -11.09 -3.08
C ILE A 169 -3.43 -12.51 -2.97
N ILE A 170 -3.77 -13.34 -3.95
CA ILE A 170 -3.22 -14.70 -4.05
C ILE A 170 -1.86 -14.60 -4.74
N LEU A 171 -0.83 -15.07 -4.07
CA LEU A 171 0.54 -15.06 -4.56
C LEU A 171 0.82 -16.35 -5.33
N LYS A 172 1.25 -16.21 -6.57
CA LYS A 172 1.54 -17.33 -7.48
C LYS A 172 3.00 -17.34 -7.92
#